data_f9e47bd60514bf96972ec6d1e556d9fd
#
_entry.id   f9e47bd60514bf96972ec6d1e556d9fd
#
_cell.length_a   1.000
_cell.length_b   1.000
_cell.length_c   1.000
_cell.angle_alpha   90.00
_cell.angle_beta   90.00
_cell.angle_gamma   90.00
#
_symmetry.space_group_name_H-M   'P 1'
#
loop_
_entity.id
_entity.type
_entity.pdbx_description
1 polymer ?
#
loop_
_entity_poly.entity_id
_entity_poly.type
_entity_poly.pdbx_seq_one_letter_code
_entity_poly.pdbx_strand_id
1 'polypeptide(L)'
;MKGAKQLRNMIYNILENSDTVSGVTLKNSPNSSTLLLDRTDGKGRMTFHTLFPGLTLAFIFVNAPVWPESDENSNLKPLLINYCVSGRSELLLDDGSYIYLKENDFCVSEQTAQKEYIFPTRQYQGIKIYFDLPLLLQSCGELLKSFSLDLPTLEKSYCGNHKTYINEADSELENIFQKLWRLSERPSAFHLQIYTLELLHRLLNMEIRPPKTCGFYTETQVEIAKRAAQILSDDLRQHIPVRQIAERFSVSETSLKNYFRGVYGQNISTWLREIRMNEAARLLSDTKRPIAEISEQVGYSNQGKFAAVFKKQFGLSPLEYRRSKNLENR
;
A
#
# COMPACT_ATOMS: atom_id res chain seq x y z
N MET A 1 -17.86 12.59 -23.99
CA MET A 1 -17.54 11.24 -24.47
C MET A 1 -16.03 10.94 -24.67
N LYS A 2 -15.19 11.91 -25.11
CA LYS A 2 -13.73 11.67 -25.28
C LYS A 2 -12.96 11.48 -23.96
N GLY A 3 -13.28 12.18 -22.88
CA GLY A 3 -12.52 12.13 -21.64
C GLY A 3 -12.80 10.92 -20.75
N ALA A 4 -14.03 10.39 -20.72
CA ALA A 4 -14.31 9.09 -20.12
C ALA A 4 -13.52 7.96 -20.82
N LYS A 5 -13.14 8.20 -22.09
CA LYS A 5 -12.30 7.31 -22.89
C LYS A 5 -10.82 7.41 -22.49
N GLN A 6 -10.35 8.55 -22.01
CA GLN A 6 -8.94 8.82 -21.73
C GLN A 6 -8.52 8.34 -20.32
N LEU A 7 -9.35 8.50 -19.30
CA LEU A 7 -9.13 7.86 -17.99
C LEU A 7 -9.50 6.36 -18.03
N ARG A 8 -10.55 6.02 -18.81
CA ARG A 8 -10.71 4.64 -19.29
C ARG A 8 -9.44 4.15 -19.97
N ASN A 9 -8.76 4.94 -20.78
CA ASN A 9 -7.50 4.54 -21.40
C ASN A 9 -6.34 4.43 -20.39
N MET A 10 -6.27 5.25 -19.36
CA MET A 10 -5.28 5.08 -18.27
C MET A 10 -5.58 3.84 -17.43
N ILE A 11 -6.83 3.61 -17.07
CA ILE A 11 -7.31 2.38 -16.46
C ILE A 11 -7.27 1.25 -17.49
N TYR A 12 -7.59 1.48 -18.79
CA TYR A 12 -7.58 0.49 -19.85
C TYR A 12 -6.17 0.20 -20.39
N ASN A 13 -5.21 1.09 -20.34
CA ASN A 13 -3.81 0.73 -20.58
C ASN A 13 -3.30 -0.19 -19.47
N ILE A 14 -3.76 0.03 -18.23
CA ILE A 14 -3.67 -0.95 -17.15
C ILE A 14 -4.36 -2.26 -17.53
N LEU A 15 -5.38 -2.25 -18.37
CA LEU A 15 -6.33 -3.31 -18.61
C LEU A 15 -6.15 -4.03 -19.97
N GLU A 16 -5.78 -3.33 -21.04
CA GLU A 16 -5.49 -3.96 -22.34
C GLU A 16 -4.20 -4.80 -22.28
N ASN A 17 -3.29 -4.47 -21.36
CA ASN A 17 -2.13 -5.28 -21.05
C ASN A 17 -2.36 -6.28 -19.91
N SER A 18 -3.50 -6.25 -19.21
CA SER A 18 -3.77 -7.17 -18.08
C SER A 18 -4.02 -8.62 -18.51
N ASP A 19 -4.38 -8.87 -19.76
CA ASP A 19 -4.41 -10.24 -20.30
C ASP A 19 -3.01 -10.89 -20.38
N THR A 20 -1.96 -10.11 -20.22
CA THR A 20 -0.56 -10.54 -20.20
C THR A 20 0.13 -10.35 -18.85
N VAL A 21 -0.40 -9.54 -17.94
CA VAL A 21 0.17 -9.36 -16.60
C VAL A 21 -0.44 -10.40 -15.65
N SER A 22 0.32 -11.44 -15.41
CA SER A 22 -0.04 -12.61 -14.63
C SER A 22 -0.79 -12.30 -13.33
N GLY A 23 -2.07 -12.65 -13.30
CA GLY A 23 -2.88 -12.68 -12.08
C GLY A 23 -3.75 -11.46 -11.80
N VAL A 24 -3.83 -10.46 -12.69
CA VAL A 24 -4.76 -9.33 -12.56
C VAL A 24 -5.95 -9.50 -13.51
N THR A 25 -7.17 -9.35 -13.00
CA THR A 25 -8.41 -9.37 -13.79
C THR A 25 -9.23 -8.12 -13.57
N LEU A 26 -9.91 -7.67 -14.62
CA LEU A 26 -10.85 -6.54 -14.56
C LEU A 26 -12.28 -7.02 -14.38
N LYS A 27 -13.02 -6.38 -13.47
CA LYS A 27 -14.47 -6.46 -13.38
C LYS A 27 -15.07 -5.07 -13.51
N ASN A 28 -15.96 -4.89 -14.48
CA ASN A 28 -16.70 -3.65 -14.66
C ASN A 28 -18.10 -3.77 -14.07
N SER A 29 -18.53 -2.70 -13.40
CA SER A 29 -19.87 -2.48 -12.89
C SER A 29 -20.39 -1.14 -13.44
N PRO A 30 -21.70 -0.83 -13.38
CA PRO A 30 -22.24 0.41 -13.95
C PRO A 30 -21.56 1.69 -13.43
N ASN A 31 -21.12 1.70 -12.16
CA ASN A 31 -20.59 2.88 -11.48
C ASN A 31 -19.14 2.73 -11.03
N SER A 32 -18.49 1.62 -11.31
CA SER A 32 -17.10 1.34 -10.86
C SER A 32 -16.42 0.31 -11.74
N SER A 33 -15.08 0.36 -11.75
CA SER A 33 -14.23 -0.67 -12.32
C SER A 33 -13.33 -1.22 -11.23
N THR A 34 -13.20 -2.54 -11.14
CA THR A 34 -12.39 -3.19 -10.11
C THR A 34 -11.32 -4.06 -10.73
N LEU A 35 -10.07 -3.81 -10.38
CA LEU A 35 -8.94 -4.70 -10.63
C LEU A 35 -8.82 -5.68 -9.48
N LEU A 36 -8.73 -6.96 -9.79
CA LEU A 36 -8.52 -8.04 -8.83
C LEU A 36 -7.18 -8.69 -9.09
N LEU A 37 -6.32 -8.72 -8.07
CA LEU A 37 -5.11 -9.51 -8.04
C LEU A 37 -5.40 -10.83 -7.36
N ASP A 38 -5.14 -11.95 -8.06
CA ASP A 38 -5.23 -13.31 -7.50
C ASP A 38 -4.00 -14.12 -7.94
N ARG A 39 -3.01 -14.19 -7.07
CA ARG A 39 -1.73 -14.86 -7.29
C ARG A 39 -1.43 -15.81 -6.14
N THR A 40 -0.48 -16.71 -6.36
CA THR A 40 0.00 -17.64 -5.32
C THR A 40 0.66 -16.93 -4.14
N ASP A 41 1.28 -15.76 -4.38
CA ASP A 41 1.96 -14.94 -3.38
C ASP A 41 1.07 -13.89 -2.72
N GLY A 42 -0.20 -13.73 -3.17
CA GLY A 42 -1.15 -12.83 -2.52
C GLY A 42 -2.34 -12.42 -3.38
N LYS A 43 -3.24 -11.68 -2.74
CA LYS A 43 -4.49 -11.20 -3.34
C LYS A 43 -4.65 -9.71 -3.11
N GLY A 44 -5.46 -9.06 -3.97
CA GLY A 44 -5.76 -7.66 -3.79
C GLY A 44 -6.94 -7.20 -4.64
N ARG A 45 -7.45 -6.02 -4.34
CA ARG A 45 -8.44 -5.33 -5.16
C ARG A 45 -8.17 -3.84 -5.19
N MET A 46 -8.37 -3.21 -6.34
CA MET A 46 -8.44 -1.76 -6.50
C MET A 46 -9.77 -1.43 -7.17
N THR A 47 -10.63 -0.68 -6.48
CA THR A 47 -11.96 -0.31 -7.01
C THR A 47 -11.99 1.17 -7.32
N PHE A 48 -12.22 1.51 -8.57
CA PHE A 48 -12.18 2.86 -9.11
C PHE A 48 -13.60 3.41 -9.28
N HIS A 49 -13.82 4.63 -8.80
CA HIS A 49 -15.06 5.39 -8.91
C HIS A 49 -14.79 6.71 -9.63
N THR A 50 -15.33 6.90 -10.82
CA THR A 50 -15.26 8.19 -11.51
C THR A 50 -16.24 9.15 -10.84
N LEU A 51 -15.71 10.22 -10.23
CA LEU A 51 -16.50 11.21 -9.51
C LEU A 51 -16.98 12.33 -10.43
N PHE A 52 -16.05 12.81 -11.27
CA PHE A 52 -16.28 13.80 -12.32
C PHE A 52 -15.43 13.43 -13.54
N PRO A 53 -15.73 13.93 -14.74
CA PRO A 53 -14.79 13.77 -15.85
C PRO A 53 -13.41 14.33 -15.48
N GLY A 54 -12.39 13.50 -15.52
CA GLY A 54 -11.03 13.86 -15.09
C GLY A 54 -10.74 13.69 -13.59
N LEU A 55 -11.68 13.23 -12.76
CA LEU A 55 -11.48 12.97 -11.34
C LEU A 55 -11.96 11.58 -10.97
N THR A 56 -11.04 10.74 -10.52
CA THR A 56 -11.33 9.36 -10.11
C THR A 56 -10.75 9.07 -8.74
N LEU A 57 -11.54 8.43 -7.89
CA LEU A 57 -11.12 7.92 -6.59
C LEU A 57 -11.00 6.40 -6.66
N ALA A 58 -9.94 5.85 -6.09
CA ALA A 58 -9.74 4.42 -5.96
C ALA A 58 -9.57 4.00 -4.50
N PHE A 59 -10.27 2.94 -4.12
CA PHE A 59 -10.02 2.21 -2.87
C PHE A 59 -9.12 1.03 -3.14
N ILE A 60 -8.09 0.87 -2.31
CA ILE A 60 -7.03 -0.12 -2.48
C ILE A 60 -7.00 -1.04 -1.27
N PHE A 61 -7.07 -2.35 -1.52
CA PHE A 61 -6.92 -3.41 -0.54
C PHE A 61 -5.94 -4.43 -1.13
N VAL A 62 -4.77 -4.55 -0.55
CA VAL A 62 -3.74 -5.48 -1.03
C VAL A 62 -3.25 -6.32 0.14
N ASN A 63 -3.19 -7.63 -0.06
CA ASN A 63 -2.51 -8.60 0.77
C ASN A 63 -1.56 -9.41 -0.12
N ALA A 64 -0.55 -8.72 -0.63
CA ALA A 64 0.49 -9.24 -1.51
C ALA A 64 1.75 -8.38 -1.38
N PRO A 65 2.95 -8.91 -1.67
CA PRO A 65 4.17 -8.12 -1.59
C PRO A 65 4.25 -7.05 -2.69
N VAL A 66 3.62 -7.32 -3.83
CA VAL A 66 3.71 -6.50 -5.04
C VAL A 66 2.35 -6.45 -5.73
N TRP A 67 2.01 -5.27 -6.25
CA TRP A 67 0.97 -5.10 -7.27
C TRP A 67 1.68 -4.80 -8.59
N PRO A 68 1.51 -5.65 -9.61
CA PRO A 68 2.14 -5.43 -10.91
C PRO A 68 1.57 -4.18 -11.56
N GLU A 69 2.42 -3.39 -12.16
CA GLU A 69 2.01 -2.22 -12.92
C GLU A 69 1.63 -2.60 -14.36
N SER A 70 0.88 -1.70 -14.94
CA SER A 70 0.56 -1.66 -16.34
C SER A 70 1.33 -0.55 -17.00
N ASP A 71 1.89 -0.87 -18.13
CA ASP A 71 2.40 -0.02 -19.21
C ASP A 71 3.27 1.22 -18.86
N GLU A 72 4.56 1.10 -19.16
CA GLU A 72 5.57 2.17 -19.13
C GLU A 72 5.30 3.29 -20.19
N ASN A 73 4.31 3.13 -21.06
CA ASN A 73 4.06 3.99 -22.22
C ASN A 73 2.98 5.07 -22.02
N SER A 74 2.42 5.24 -20.83
CA SER A 74 1.47 6.33 -20.64
C SER A 74 2.22 7.67 -20.49
N ASN A 75 2.10 8.51 -21.51
CA ASN A 75 2.56 9.91 -21.49
C ASN A 75 1.74 10.80 -20.53
N LEU A 76 0.80 10.25 -19.79
CA LEU A 76 -0.04 10.97 -18.84
C LEU A 76 0.64 10.94 -17.47
N LYS A 77 0.94 12.11 -16.95
CA LYS A 77 1.38 12.31 -15.56
C LYS A 77 0.20 12.93 -14.78
N PRO A 78 -0.75 12.12 -14.31
CA PRO A 78 -1.84 12.67 -13.52
C PRO A 78 -1.33 13.18 -12.17
N LEU A 79 -1.91 14.28 -11.71
CA LEU A 79 -1.78 14.65 -10.31
C LEU A 79 -2.43 13.56 -9.46
N LEU A 80 -1.76 13.14 -8.40
CA LEU A 80 -2.17 12.05 -7.55
C LEU A 80 -2.19 12.50 -6.09
N ILE A 81 -3.28 12.22 -5.38
CA ILE A 81 -3.32 12.21 -3.93
C ILE A 81 -3.41 10.75 -3.47
N ASN A 82 -2.49 10.32 -2.62
CA ASN A 82 -2.49 8.97 -2.04
C ASN A 82 -2.49 9.08 -0.51
N TYR A 83 -3.39 8.35 0.15
CA TYR A 83 -3.50 8.27 1.60
C TYR A 83 -3.40 6.81 2.06
N CYS A 84 -2.52 6.55 3.01
CA CYS A 84 -2.33 5.24 3.59
C CYS A 84 -3.24 5.07 4.81
N VAL A 85 -4.21 4.19 4.72
CA VAL A 85 -5.12 3.84 5.83
C VAL A 85 -4.46 2.83 6.76
N SER A 86 -3.77 1.84 6.20
CA SER A 86 -3.01 0.85 6.96
C SER A 86 -1.95 0.18 6.10
N GLY A 87 -0.93 -0.37 6.74
CA GLY A 87 0.16 -1.05 6.06
C GLY A 87 1.26 -0.09 5.61
N ARG A 88 1.93 -0.43 4.49
CA ARG A 88 3.08 0.32 4.02
C ARG A 88 3.27 0.20 2.52
N SER A 89 3.51 1.31 1.84
CA SER A 89 3.80 1.36 0.40
C SER A 89 5.14 2.03 0.16
N GLU A 90 5.96 1.42 -0.68
CA GLU A 90 7.23 1.97 -1.15
C GLU A 90 6.97 2.96 -2.28
N LEU A 91 7.63 4.11 -2.25
CA LEU A 91 7.65 5.10 -3.31
C LEU A 91 9.09 5.37 -3.72
N LEU A 92 9.37 5.23 -5.01
CA LEU A 92 10.62 5.68 -5.63
C LEU A 92 10.43 7.13 -6.07
N LEU A 93 11.35 8.00 -5.68
CA LEU A 93 11.36 9.42 -6.05
C LEU A 93 12.25 9.68 -7.26
N ASP A 94 12.06 10.83 -7.91
CA ASP A 94 12.79 11.20 -9.14
C ASP A 94 14.31 11.31 -8.94
N ASP A 95 14.77 11.55 -7.71
CA ASP A 95 16.20 11.60 -7.36
C ASP A 95 16.81 10.21 -7.07
N GLY A 96 16.03 9.13 -7.27
CA GLY A 96 16.43 7.75 -7.01
C GLY A 96 16.38 7.35 -5.53
N SER A 97 15.91 8.21 -4.64
CA SER A 97 15.68 7.88 -3.25
C SER A 97 14.34 7.18 -3.05
N TYR A 98 14.23 6.42 -1.95
CA TYR A 98 13.01 5.71 -1.56
C TYR A 98 12.41 6.32 -0.31
N ILE A 99 11.10 6.41 -0.27
CA ILE A 99 10.33 6.74 0.93
C ILE A 99 9.18 5.77 1.09
N TYR A 100 8.71 5.60 2.31
CA TYR A 100 7.63 4.68 2.64
C TYR A 100 6.44 5.43 3.22
N LEU A 101 5.30 5.37 2.53
CA LEU A 101 4.02 5.77 3.12
C LEU A 101 3.62 4.77 4.19
N LYS A 102 3.33 5.25 5.38
CA LYS A 102 2.80 4.49 6.51
C LYS A 102 1.39 4.97 6.86
N GLU A 103 0.75 4.28 7.78
CA GLU A 103 -0.55 4.67 8.32
C GLU A 103 -0.62 6.15 8.67
N ASN A 104 -1.70 6.79 8.24
CA ASN A 104 -1.99 8.22 8.36
C ASN A 104 -1.08 9.15 7.54
N ASP A 105 -0.18 8.63 6.71
CA ASP A 105 0.56 9.46 5.76
C ASP A 105 -0.27 9.72 4.49
N PHE A 106 -0.15 10.92 3.95
CA PHE A 106 -0.62 11.23 2.60
C PHE A 106 0.51 11.79 1.75
N CYS A 107 0.41 11.58 0.45
CA CYS A 107 1.28 12.25 -0.51
C CYS A 107 0.48 12.93 -1.61
N VAL A 108 1.03 14.00 -2.14
CA VAL A 108 0.58 14.67 -3.36
C VAL A 108 1.76 14.66 -4.32
N SER A 109 1.58 14.13 -5.51
CA SER A 109 2.65 13.97 -6.50
C SER A 109 2.09 13.98 -7.91
N GLU A 110 2.92 14.33 -8.87
CA GLU A 110 2.71 13.90 -10.25
C GLU A 110 3.10 12.42 -10.33
N GLN A 111 2.23 11.59 -10.89
CA GLN A 111 2.55 10.17 -11.00
C GLN A 111 3.67 9.99 -12.02
N THR A 112 4.81 9.47 -11.57
CA THR A 112 5.81 8.87 -12.44
C THR A 112 5.45 7.40 -12.64
N ALA A 113 5.64 6.89 -13.87
CA ALA A 113 5.43 5.47 -14.16
C ALA A 113 6.36 4.63 -13.28
N GLN A 114 5.79 3.77 -12.44
CA GLN A 114 6.53 2.78 -11.64
C GLN A 114 6.24 1.40 -12.20
N LYS A 115 7.28 0.59 -12.38
CA LYS A 115 7.13 -0.78 -12.90
C LYS A 115 6.26 -1.68 -12.02
N GLU A 116 6.20 -1.40 -10.73
CA GLU A 116 5.42 -2.15 -9.76
C GLU A 116 5.24 -1.36 -8.45
N TYR A 117 4.13 -1.61 -7.77
CA TYR A 117 3.90 -1.09 -6.43
C TYR A 117 4.33 -2.13 -5.40
N ILE A 118 5.27 -1.77 -4.53
CA ILE A 118 5.84 -2.67 -3.52
C ILE A 118 5.22 -2.38 -2.16
N PHE A 119 4.79 -3.45 -1.48
CA PHE A 119 4.21 -3.42 -0.14
C PHE A 119 5.06 -4.27 0.81
N PRO A 120 6.07 -3.68 1.49
CA PRO A 120 7.01 -4.44 2.31
C PRO A 120 6.37 -5.25 3.43
N THR A 121 5.24 -4.77 3.95
CA THR A 121 4.44 -5.47 4.97
C THR A 121 3.45 -6.48 4.39
N ARG A 122 3.42 -6.65 3.06
CA ARG A 122 2.44 -7.46 2.31
C ARG A 122 0.98 -7.02 2.48
N GLN A 123 0.71 -6.05 3.33
CA GLN A 123 -0.62 -5.50 3.58
C GLN A 123 -0.59 -4.01 3.29
N TYR A 124 -1.56 -3.55 2.52
CA TYR A 124 -1.77 -2.15 2.24
C TYR A 124 -3.25 -1.87 2.03
N GLN A 125 -3.74 -0.84 2.71
CA GLN A 125 -5.06 -0.28 2.49
C GLN A 125 -4.89 1.22 2.31
N GLY A 126 -5.57 1.77 1.30
CA GLY A 126 -5.41 3.18 1.01
C GLY A 126 -6.45 3.74 0.06
N ILE A 127 -6.41 5.06 -0.08
CA ILE A 127 -7.21 5.83 -1.02
C ILE A 127 -6.25 6.48 -2.01
N LYS A 128 -6.52 6.36 -3.31
CA LYS A 128 -5.86 7.16 -4.34
C LYS A 128 -6.88 8.01 -5.08
N ILE A 129 -6.53 9.26 -5.34
CA ILE A 129 -7.35 10.18 -6.13
C ILE A 129 -6.50 10.65 -7.30
N TYR A 130 -6.99 10.42 -8.50
CA TYR A 130 -6.32 10.70 -9.76
C TYR A 130 -6.98 11.88 -10.45
N PHE A 131 -6.18 12.83 -10.92
CA PHE A 131 -6.63 14.04 -11.61
C PHE A 131 -6.04 14.10 -13.02
N ASP A 132 -6.90 14.04 -14.02
CA ASP A 132 -6.62 14.57 -15.35
C ASP A 132 -7.04 16.04 -15.33
N LEU A 133 -6.12 16.92 -14.92
CA LEU A 133 -6.43 18.34 -14.68
C LEU A 133 -6.98 19.03 -15.93
N PRO A 134 -6.41 18.88 -17.15
CA PRO A 134 -6.97 19.48 -18.35
C PRO A 134 -8.44 19.09 -18.59
N LEU A 135 -8.76 17.80 -18.48
CA LEU A 135 -10.10 17.31 -18.66
C LEU A 135 -11.06 17.79 -17.58
N LEU A 136 -10.63 17.75 -16.31
CA LEU A 136 -11.42 18.17 -15.17
C LEU A 136 -11.76 19.65 -15.24
N LEU A 137 -10.79 20.50 -15.57
CA LEU A 137 -10.99 21.94 -15.73
C LEU A 137 -11.90 22.26 -16.94
N GLN A 138 -11.73 21.56 -18.05
CA GLN A 138 -12.61 21.71 -19.20
C GLN A 138 -14.07 21.33 -18.88
N SER A 139 -14.26 20.25 -18.11
CA SER A 139 -15.59 19.68 -17.87
C SER A 139 -16.33 20.28 -16.68
N CYS A 140 -15.59 20.67 -15.62
CA CYS A 140 -16.14 21.07 -14.33
C CYS A 140 -15.52 22.37 -13.80
N GLY A 141 -14.73 23.12 -14.61
CA GLY A 141 -13.99 24.29 -14.13
C GLY A 141 -14.88 25.36 -13.47
N GLU A 142 -16.05 25.67 -14.04
CA GLU A 142 -16.99 26.66 -13.43
C GLU A 142 -17.58 26.16 -12.10
N LEU A 143 -17.88 24.86 -12.01
CA LEU A 143 -18.34 24.25 -10.75
C LEU A 143 -17.25 24.34 -9.68
N LEU A 144 -16.00 23.99 -10.02
CA LEU A 144 -14.87 24.06 -9.10
C LEU A 144 -14.60 25.49 -8.62
N LYS A 145 -14.67 26.46 -9.52
CA LYS A 145 -14.56 27.89 -9.16
C LYS A 145 -15.67 28.35 -8.20
N SER A 146 -16.91 27.88 -8.39
CA SER A 146 -18.01 28.21 -7.48
C SER A 146 -17.77 27.71 -6.05
N PHE A 147 -16.96 26.67 -5.87
CA PHE A 147 -16.50 26.16 -4.58
C PHE A 147 -15.14 26.70 -4.14
N SER A 148 -14.58 27.69 -4.86
CA SER A 148 -13.24 28.24 -4.61
C SER A 148 -12.13 27.20 -4.66
N LEU A 149 -12.25 26.20 -5.54
CA LEU A 149 -11.28 25.12 -5.72
C LEU A 149 -10.36 25.43 -6.91
N ASP A 150 -9.21 26.02 -6.62
CA ASP A 150 -8.15 26.30 -7.60
C ASP A 150 -7.15 25.14 -7.65
N LEU A 151 -7.42 24.14 -8.48
CA LEU A 151 -6.58 22.94 -8.58
C LEU A 151 -5.19 23.20 -9.17
N PRO A 152 -4.98 24.12 -10.14
CA PRO A 152 -3.63 24.55 -10.54
C PRO A 152 -2.79 25.10 -9.38
N THR A 153 -3.40 25.86 -8.47
CA THR A 153 -2.72 26.30 -7.24
C THR A 153 -2.39 25.15 -6.32
N LEU A 154 -3.27 24.14 -6.17
CA LEU A 154 -2.99 22.92 -5.41
C LEU A 154 -1.77 22.18 -5.98
N GLU A 155 -1.75 21.91 -7.29
CA GLU A 155 -0.62 21.26 -7.96
C GLU A 155 0.69 22.04 -7.74
N LYS A 156 0.69 23.34 -7.99
CA LYS A 156 1.86 24.19 -7.79
C LYS A 156 2.35 24.20 -6.34
N SER A 157 1.44 24.23 -5.39
CA SER A 157 1.76 24.33 -3.95
C SER A 157 2.36 23.04 -3.40
N TYR A 158 1.88 21.88 -3.84
CA TYR A 158 2.33 20.59 -3.35
C TYR A 158 3.40 19.93 -4.24
N CYS A 159 3.34 20.13 -5.57
CA CYS A 159 4.23 19.49 -6.53
C CYS A 159 5.20 20.49 -7.22
N GLY A 160 5.36 21.70 -6.69
CA GLY A 160 6.27 22.71 -7.25
C GLY A 160 7.67 22.13 -7.48
N ASN A 161 8.20 22.31 -8.71
CA ASN A 161 9.44 21.70 -9.20
C ASN A 161 9.38 20.15 -9.31
N HIS A 162 8.22 19.58 -9.64
CA HIS A 162 7.99 18.14 -9.82
C HIS A 162 8.33 17.30 -8.57
N LYS A 163 8.27 17.90 -7.39
CA LYS A 163 8.57 17.20 -6.14
C LYS A 163 7.34 16.48 -5.61
N THR A 164 7.55 15.32 -5.03
CA THR A 164 6.54 14.61 -4.26
C THR A 164 6.44 15.21 -2.87
N TYR A 165 5.26 15.70 -2.50
CA TYR A 165 4.97 16.13 -1.13
C TYR A 165 4.48 14.96 -0.31
N ILE A 166 5.06 14.72 0.87
CA ILE A 166 4.65 13.67 1.79
C ILE A 166 4.61 14.24 3.20
N ASN A 167 3.50 14.00 3.89
CA ASN A 167 3.36 14.36 5.29
C ASN A 167 2.32 13.47 5.99
N GLU A 168 2.24 13.58 7.31
CA GLU A 168 1.20 12.97 8.12
C GLU A 168 -0.06 13.84 8.08
N ALA A 169 -1.22 13.23 7.88
CA ALA A 169 -2.49 13.95 7.92
C ALA A 169 -2.72 14.51 9.32
N ASP A 170 -3.14 15.77 9.41
CA ASP A 170 -3.66 16.30 10.67
C ASP A 170 -5.05 15.72 10.97
N SER A 171 -5.58 15.99 12.15
CA SER A 171 -6.86 15.42 12.61
C SER A 171 -8.04 15.75 11.70
N GLU A 172 -8.03 16.91 11.02
CA GLU A 172 -9.11 17.28 10.10
C GLU A 172 -9.00 16.51 8.79
N LEU A 173 -7.79 16.43 8.20
CA LEU A 173 -7.54 15.62 7.00
C LEU A 173 -7.79 14.14 7.26
N GLU A 174 -7.32 13.61 8.38
CA GLU A 174 -7.57 12.24 8.80
C GLU A 174 -9.08 11.96 8.86
N ASN A 175 -9.87 12.85 9.49
CA ASN A 175 -11.31 12.70 9.57
C ASN A 175 -11.99 12.66 8.18
N ILE A 176 -11.54 13.51 7.23
CA ILE A 176 -12.07 13.50 5.86
C ILE A 176 -11.71 12.19 5.15
N PHE A 177 -10.46 11.74 5.26
CA PHE A 177 -10.04 10.47 4.67
C PHE A 177 -10.79 9.28 5.29
N GLN A 178 -11.05 9.31 6.59
CA GLN A 178 -11.84 8.26 7.26
C GLN A 178 -13.33 8.27 6.82
N LYS A 179 -13.93 9.45 6.57
CA LYS A 179 -15.26 9.53 5.96
C LYS A 179 -15.27 8.86 4.57
N LEU A 180 -14.26 9.14 3.72
CA LEU A 180 -14.12 8.50 2.42
C LEU A 180 -13.91 6.99 2.57
N TRP A 181 -13.02 6.55 3.47
CA TRP A 181 -12.72 5.15 3.67
C TRP A 181 -13.93 4.30 4.09
N ARG A 182 -14.80 4.85 4.95
CA ARG A 182 -16.05 4.18 5.35
C ARG A 182 -16.98 3.87 4.17
N LEU A 183 -16.83 4.56 3.05
CA LEU A 183 -17.61 4.31 1.83
C LEU A 183 -17.01 3.20 0.97
N SER A 184 -15.85 2.63 1.31
CA SER A 184 -15.19 1.59 0.51
C SER A 184 -16.00 0.31 0.36
N GLU A 185 -16.84 -0.03 1.37
CA GLU A 185 -17.70 -1.21 1.35
C GLU A 185 -19.11 -0.94 0.78
N ARG A 186 -19.60 0.30 0.96
CA ARG A 186 -20.93 0.73 0.48
C ARG A 186 -20.82 2.12 -0.14
N PRO A 187 -20.30 2.21 -1.38
CA PRO A 187 -20.04 3.49 -2.02
C PRO A 187 -21.34 4.22 -2.36
N SER A 188 -21.37 5.51 -2.03
CA SER A 188 -22.40 6.45 -2.45
C SER A 188 -21.76 7.52 -3.32
N ALA A 189 -22.11 7.60 -4.59
CA ALA A 189 -21.53 8.55 -5.54
C ALA A 189 -21.62 10.00 -5.01
N PHE A 190 -22.75 10.38 -4.45
CA PHE A 190 -22.97 11.70 -3.85
C PHE A 190 -21.97 11.98 -2.71
N HIS A 191 -21.83 11.05 -1.75
CA HIS A 191 -20.94 11.27 -0.62
C HIS A 191 -19.46 11.20 -1.03
N LEU A 192 -19.10 10.35 -2.00
CA LEU A 192 -17.74 10.33 -2.55
C LEU A 192 -17.38 11.67 -3.19
N GLN A 193 -18.30 12.28 -3.95
CA GLN A 193 -18.11 13.59 -4.55
C GLN A 193 -17.96 14.67 -3.46
N ILE A 194 -18.88 14.76 -2.51
CA ILE A 194 -18.87 15.79 -1.45
C ILE A 194 -17.61 15.70 -0.59
N TYR A 195 -17.25 14.50 -0.10
CA TYR A 195 -16.05 14.36 0.75
C TYR A 195 -14.76 14.57 -0.02
N THR A 196 -14.73 14.28 -1.33
CA THR A 196 -13.56 14.62 -2.17
C THR A 196 -13.45 16.14 -2.37
N LEU A 197 -14.55 16.85 -2.59
CA LEU A 197 -14.54 18.33 -2.65
C LEU A 197 -14.13 18.95 -1.30
N GLU A 198 -14.62 18.41 -0.17
CA GLU A 198 -14.22 18.79 1.19
C GLU A 198 -12.69 18.60 1.39
N LEU A 199 -12.15 17.47 0.94
CA LEU A 199 -10.72 17.19 0.98
C LEU A 199 -9.91 18.22 0.17
N LEU A 200 -10.34 18.49 -1.06
CA LEU A 200 -9.65 19.47 -1.92
C LEU A 200 -9.69 20.88 -1.34
N HIS A 201 -10.83 21.28 -0.80
CA HIS A 201 -10.97 22.56 -0.11
C HIS A 201 -10.03 22.65 1.10
N ARG A 202 -9.94 21.56 1.90
CA ARG A 202 -9.03 21.52 3.05
C ARG A 202 -7.56 21.63 2.63
N LEU A 203 -7.14 20.88 1.62
CA LEU A 203 -5.77 20.92 1.10
C LEU A 203 -5.36 22.29 0.53
N LEU A 204 -6.31 23.01 -0.09
CA LEU A 204 -6.07 24.36 -0.63
C LEU A 204 -5.95 25.43 0.45
N ASN A 205 -6.61 25.25 1.60
CA ASN A 205 -6.71 26.27 2.65
C ASN A 205 -5.91 25.94 3.92
N MET A 206 -5.27 24.78 4.00
CA MET A 206 -4.40 24.46 5.13
C MET A 206 -3.00 25.05 4.94
N GLU A 207 -2.33 25.32 6.07
CA GLU A 207 -0.91 25.66 6.04
C GLU A 207 -0.08 24.44 5.59
N ILE A 208 0.70 24.62 4.53
CA ILE A 208 1.57 23.57 4.01
C ILE A 208 2.79 23.46 4.92
N ARG A 209 2.82 22.40 5.71
CA ARG A 209 3.99 22.09 6.55
C ARG A 209 5.18 21.69 5.66
N PRO A 210 6.42 21.90 6.11
CA PRO A 210 7.57 21.35 5.41
C PRO A 210 7.38 19.83 5.19
N PRO A 211 7.71 19.29 4.00
CA PRO A 211 7.61 17.84 3.78
C PRO A 211 8.48 17.09 4.78
N LYS A 212 8.11 15.85 5.09
CA LYS A 212 8.93 15.00 5.96
C LYS A 212 10.35 14.95 5.41
N THR A 213 11.30 15.36 6.24
CA THR A 213 12.74 15.32 5.89
C THR A 213 13.43 14.04 6.32
N CYS A 214 12.76 13.20 7.12
CA CYS A 214 13.30 11.94 7.63
C CYS A 214 12.60 10.74 6.97
N GLY A 215 13.39 9.71 6.66
CA GLY A 215 12.88 8.47 6.08
C GLY A 215 13.15 8.31 4.59
N PHE A 216 14.05 9.11 4.03
CA PHE A 216 14.60 8.86 2.69
C PHE A 216 15.71 7.82 2.79
N TYR A 217 15.66 6.84 1.91
CA TYR A 217 16.62 5.75 1.84
C TYR A 217 17.22 5.65 0.45
N THR A 218 18.52 5.40 0.38
CA THR A 218 19.16 5.08 -0.90
C THR A 218 18.77 3.67 -1.35
N GLU A 219 18.90 3.39 -2.63
CA GLU A 219 18.68 2.04 -3.18
C GLU A 219 19.48 0.98 -2.41
N THR A 220 20.76 1.24 -2.14
CA THR A 220 21.63 0.33 -1.38
C THR A 220 21.07 0.04 0.03
N GLN A 221 20.55 1.04 0.74
CA GLN A 221 19.97 0.87 2.07
C GLN A 221 18.70 0.02 2.03
N VAL A 222 17.86 0.24 1.02
CA VAL A 222 16.65 -0.55 0.78
C VAL A 222 17.00 -1.99 0.41
N GLU A 223 17.98 -2.19 -0.48
CA GLU A 223 18.44 -3.50 -0.88
C GLU A 223 19.02 -4.30 0.31
N ILE A 224 19.84 -3.67 1.15
CA ILE A 224 20.36 -4.31 2.37
C ILE A 224 19.20 -4.77 3.27
N ALA A 225 18.19 -3.94 3.50
CA ALA A 225 17.05 -4.30 4.33
C ALA A 225 16.24 -5.46 3.73
N LYS A 226 15.97 -5.43 2.41
CA LYS A 226 15.24 -6.49 1.69
C LYS A 226 16.01 -7.82 1.68
N ARG A 227 17.32 -7.79 1.44
CA ARG A 227 18.18 -8.98 1.50
C ARG A 227 18.29 -9.55 2.92
N ALA A 228 18.37 -8.68 3.94
CA ALA A 228 18.35 -9.12 5.33
C ALA A 228 17.05 -9.84 5.68
N ALA A 229 15.91 -9.33 5.24
CA ALA A 229 14.61 -9.97 5.42
C ALA A 229 14.55 -11.34 4.71
N GLN A 230 15.08 -11.44 3.50
CA GLN A 230 15.17 -12.71 2.76
C GLN A 230 16.02 -13.74 3.53
N ILE A 231 17.23 -13.39 3.93
CA ILE A 231 18.12 -14.27 4.72
C ILE A 231 17.41 -14.81 5.97
N LEU A 232 16.63 -13.97 6.65
CA LEU A 232 15.89 -14.33 7.85
C LEU A 232 14.67 -15.21 7.58
N SER A 233 14.08 -15.13 6.38
CA SER A 233 12.87 -15.89 5.99
C SER A 233 13.20 -17.19 5.25
N ASP A 234 14.39 -17.33 4.69
CA ASP A 234 14.79 -18.53 3.91
C ASP A 234 14.77 -19.82 4.76
N ASP A 235 15.20 -19.74 6.01
CA ASP A 235 15.04 -20.84 6.99
C ASP A 235 14.63 -20.30 8.37
N LEU A 236 13.34 -20.37 8.64
CA LEU A 236 12.75 -19.86 9.89
C LEU A 236 13.21 -20.64 11.15
N ARG A 237 13.78 -21.83 11.00
CA ARG A 237 14.32 -22.62 12.13
C ARG A 237 15.60 -22.00 12.67
N GLN A 238 16.38 -21.36 11.79
CA GLN A 238 17.65 -20.78 12.19
C GLN A 238 17.47 -19.52 13.04
N HIS A 239 18.35 -19.38 14.01
CA HIS A 239 18.48 -18.15 14.78
C HIS A 239 19.79 -17.46 14.36
N ILE A 240 19.68 -16.56 13.38
CA ILE A 240 20.81 -15.78 12.86
C ILE A 240 20.90 -14.47 13.66
N PRO A 241 22.02 -14.22 14.38
CA PRO A 241 22.22 -12.96 15.09
C PRO A 241 22.24 -11.76 14.12
N VAL A 242 21.61 -10.66 14.49
CA VAL A 242 21.56 -9.43 13.65
C VAL A 242 22.97 -8.94 13.31
N ARG A 243 23.92 -9.09 14.25
CA ARG A 243 25.34 -8.77 14.04
C ARG A 243 25.92 -9.53 12.84
N GLN A 244 25.68 -10.82 12.75
CA GLN A 244 26.19 -11.65 11.65
C GLN A 244 25.60 -11.22 10.27
N ILE A 245 24.34 -10.77 10.26
CA ILE A 245 23.73 -10.23 9.05
C ILE A 245 24.36 -8.88 8.67
N ALA A 246 24.58 -8.00 9.67
CA ALA A 246 25.19 -6.69 9.46
C ALA A 246 26.63 -6.83 8.90
N GLU A 247 27.40 -7.77 9.44
CA GLU A 247 28.76 -8.08 8.97
C GLU A 247 28.79 -8.52 7.50
N ARG A 248 27.79 -9.30 7.04
CA ARG A 248 27.67 -9.72 5.60
C ARG A 248 27.51 -8.54 4.65
N PHE A 249 26.91 -7.47 5.11
CA PHE A 249 26.69 -6.26 4.31
C PHE A 249 27.68 -5.13 4.62
N SER A 250 28.69 -5.39 5.46
CA SER A 250 29.69 -4.40 5.86
C SER A 250 29.09 -3.12 6.48
N VAL A 251 28.01 -3.28 7.24
CA VAL A 251 27.33 -2.18 7.95
C VAL A 251 27.29 -2.46 9.45
N SER A 252 27.08 -1.40 10.24
CA SER A 252 26.85 -1.56 11.68
C SER A 252 25.47 -2.19 11.95
N GLU A 253 25.32 -2.87 13.11
CA GLU A 253 24.00 -3.36 13.54
C GLU A 253 22.95 -2.24 13.63
N THR A 254 23.37 -1.06 14.07
CA THR A 254 22.50 0.11 14.20
C THR A 254 22.01 0.55 12.82
N SER A 255 22.90 0.62 11.84
CA SER A 255 22.56 0.95 10.46
C SER A 255 21.56 -0.07 9.89
N LEU A 256 21.85 -1.37 10.02
CA LEU A 256 20.96 -2.43 9.55
C LEU A 256 19.57 -2.33 10.20
N LYS A 257 19.51 -2.14 11.53
CA LYS A 257 18.23 -1.97 12.26
C LYS A 257 17.45 -0.75 11.78
N ASN A 258 18.14 0.37 11.48
CA ASN A 258 17.51 1.59 10.95
C ASN A 258 16.98 1.39 9.53
N TYR A 259 17.76 0.79 8.63
CA TYR A 259 17.32 0.48 7.27
C TYR A 259 16.11 -0.46 7.29
N PHE A 260 16.21 -1.53 8.09
CA PHE A 260 15.12 -2.50 8.22
C PHE A 260 13.84 -1.86 8.76
N ARG A 261 13.95 -1.05 9.82
CA ARG A 261 12.81 -0.32 10.39
C ARG A 261 12.24 0.69 9.37
N GLY A 262 13.10 1.30 8.56
CA GLY A 262 12.69 2.19 7.48
C GLY A 262 11.80 1.49 6.48
N VAL A 263 12.24 0.35 5.97
CA VAL A 263 11.53 -0.43 4.95
C VAL A 263 10.28 -1.10 5.54
N TYR A 264 10.42 -1.85 6.63
CA TYR A 264 9.33 -2.70 7.17
C TYR A 264 8.49 -2.04 8.26
N GLY A 265 8.85 -0.84 8.74
CA GLY A 265 8.12 -0.11 9.79
C GLY A 265 8.31 -0.65 11.20
N GLN A 266 9.00 -1.76 11.39
CA GLN A 266 9.18 -2.44 12.66
C GLN A 266 10.60 -3.00 12.81
N ASN A 267 10.96 -3.40 14.01
CA ASN A 267 12.26 -4.00 14.23
C ASN A 267 12.33 -5.46 13.74
N ILE A 268 13.53 -5.92 13.44
CA ILE A 268 13.80 -7.26 12.88
C ILE A 268 13.15 -8.38 13.70
N SER A 269 13.23 -8.32 15.04
CA SER A 269 12.71 -9.38 15.90
C SER A 269 11.17 -9.45 15.92
N THR A 270 10.49 -8.32 15.84
CA THR A 270 9.03 -8.27 15.73
C THR A 270 8.59 -8.80 14.38
N TRP A 271 9.23 -8.33 13.30
CA TRP A 271 8.96 -8.78 11.95
C TRP A 271 9.17 -10.30 11.79
N LEU A 272 10.31 -10.83 12.25
CA LEU A 272 10.60 -12.27 12.17
C LEU A 272 9.58 -13.11 12.96
N ARG A 273 9.16 -12.63 14.13
CA ARG A 273 8.11 -13.29 14.90
C ARG A 273 6.79 -13.36 14.14
N GLU A 274 6.40 -12.27 13.48
CA GLU A 274 5.18 -12.24 12.65
C GLU A 274 5.26 -13.21 11.47
N ILE A 275 6.39 -13.22 10.75
CA ILE A 275 6.60 -14.16 9.64
C ILE A 275 6.52 -15.62 10.12
N ARG A 276 7.16 -15.94 11.25
CA ARG A 276 7.09 -17.28 11.86
C ARG A 276 5.67 -17.69 12.21
N MET A 277 4.90 -16.78 12.79
CA MET A 277 3.51 -17.07 13.18
C MET A 277 2.58 -17.18 11.96
N ASN A 278 2.78 -16.38 10.94
CA ASN A 278 2.01 -16.46 9.69
C ASN A 278 2.29 -17.78 8.95
N GLU A 279 3.55 -18.22 8.90
CA GLU A 279 3.89 -19.53 8.34
C GLU A 279 3.31 -20.68 9.18
N ALA A 280 3.34 -20.57 10.50
CA ALA A 280 2.68 -21.54 11.37
C ALA A 280 1.16 -21.63 11.11
N ALA A 281 0.49 -20.48 10.95
CA ALA A 281 -0.94 -20.43 10.64
C ALA A 281 -1.24 -21.11 9.28
N ARG A 282 -0.41 -20.85 8.25
CA ARG A 282 -0.48 -21.53 6.95
C ARG A 282 -0.34 -23.05 7.10
N LEU A 283 0.70 -23.52 7.78
CA LEU A 283 0.95 -24.95 8.00
C LEU A 283 -0.17 -25.63 8.80
N LEU A 284 -0.76 -24.93 9.78
CA LEU A 284 -1.89 -25.43 10.56
C LEU A 284 -3.15 -25.58 9.71
N SER A 285 -3.37 -24.70 8.73
CA SER A 285 -4.51 -24.75 7.81
C SER A 285 -4.33 -25.78 6.71
N ASP A 286 -3.13 -25.84 6.13
CA ASP A 286 -2.89 -26.58 4.90
C ASP A 286 -2.43 -28.02 5.14
N THR A 287 -2.02 -28.36 6.39
CA THR A 287 -1.43 -29.66 6.69
C THR A 287 -2.00 -30.30 7.95
N LYS A 288 -1.84 -31.63 8.06
CA LYS A 288 -2.15 -32.41 9.27
C LYS A 288 -0.93 -32.65 10.16
N ARG A 289 0.19 -31.96 9.93
CA ARG A 289 1.43 -32.13 10.71
C ARG A 289 1.20 -31.92 12.20
N PRO A 290 1.87 -32.65 13.09
CA PRO A 290 1.84 -32.41 14.53
C PRO A 290 2.19 -30.95 14.87
N ILE A 291 1.54 -30.38 15.88
CA ILE A 291 1.79 -29.00 16.31
C ILE A 291 3.24 -28.82 16.80
N ALA A 292 3.82 -29.85 17.40
CA ALA A 292 5.22 -29.85 17.82
C ALA A 292 6.16 -29.68 16.61
N GLU A 293 5.94 -30.45 15.54
CA GLU A 293 6.73 -30.34 14.29
C GLU A 293 6.61 -28.95 13.65
N ILE A 294 5.40 -28.39 13.60
CA ILE A 294 5.17 -27.02 13.11
C ILE A 294 5.91 -26.00 13.97
N SER A 295 5.87 -26.16 15.30
CA SER A 295 6.59 -25.30 16.24
C SER A 295 8.11 -25.28 15.92
N GLU A 296 8.72 -26.43 15.73
CA GLU A 296 10.13 -26.56 15.38
C GLU A 296 10.45 -25.97 14.00
N GLN A 297 9.59 -26.24 13.02
CA GLN A 297 9.75 -25.74 11.65
C GLN A 297 9.73 -24.23 11.57
N VAL A 298 9.00 -23.55 12.46
CA VAL A 298 8.97 -22.08 12.54
C VAL A 298 9.93 -21.52 13.60
N GLY A 299 10.90 -22.31 14.06
CA GLY A 299 12.01 -21.87 14.90
C GLY A 299 11.71 -21.72 16.39
N TYR A 300 10.76 -22.50 16.91
CA TYR A 300 10.47 -22.57 18.35
C TYR A 300 10.81 -23.95 18.90
N SER A 301 11.84 -24.02 19.73
CA SER A 301 12.22 -25.24 20.46
C SER A 301 11.27 -25.58 21.61
N ASN A 302 10.45 -24.63 22.08
CA ASN A 302 9.49 -24.82 23.14
C ASN A 302 8.07 -24.60 22.65
N GLN A 303 7.29 -25.68 22.56
CA GLN A 303 5.90 -25.68 22.08
C GLN A 303 4.98 -24.79 22.95
N GLY A 304 5.20 -24.68 24.26
CA GLY A 304 4.41 -23.82 25.14
C GLY A 304 4.62 -22.35 24.83
N LYS A 305 5.87 -21.91 24.60
CA LYS A 305 6.19 -20.55 24.16
C LYS A 305 5.59 -20.27 22.78
N PHE A 306 5.69 -21.21 21.84
CA PHE A 306 5.05 -21.12 20.53
C PHE A 306 3.53 -20.89 20.66
N ALA A 307 2.85 -21.74 21.43
CA ALA A 307 1.39 -21.65 21.58
C ALA A 307 0.94 -20.32 22.22
N ALA A 308 1.71 -19.81 23.19
CA ALA A 308 1.42 -18.52 23.82
C ALA A 308 1.58 -17.35 22.82
N VAL A 309 2.65 -17.34 22.01
CA VAL A 309 2.89 -16.32 20.99
C VAL A 309 1.84 -16.39 19.89
N PHE A 310 1.50 -17.59 19.43
CA PHE A 310 0.49 -17.83 18.42
C PHE A 310 -0.88 -17.33 18.88
N LYS A 311 -1.30 -17.70 20.12
CA LYS A 311 -2.58 -17.23 20.68
C LYS A 311 -2.62 -15.71 20.84
N LYS A 312 -1.49 -15.09 21.21
CA LYS A 312 -1.40 -13.61 21.29
C LYS A 312 -1.67 -12.95 19.93
N GLN A 313 -1.20 -13.56 18.84
CA GLN A 313 -1.33 -12.99 17.48
C GLN A 313 -2.69 -13.27 16.83
N PHE A 314 -3.23 -14.47 17.00
CA PHE A 314 -4.44 -14.93 16.31
C PHE A 314 -5.69 -15.06 17.21
N GLY A 315 -5.57 -14.81 18.50
CA GLY A 315 -6.66 -14.94 19.47
C GLY A 315 -7.00 -16.39 19.85
N LEU A 316 -6.54 -17.38 19.09
CA LEU A 316 -6.80 -18.81 19.27
C LEU A 316 -5.49 -19.58 19.49
N SER A 317 -5.54 -20.67 20.28
CA SER A 317 -4.42 -21.60 20.33
C SER A 317 -4.21 -22.29 18.98
N PRO A 318 -3.01 -22.83 18.68
CA PRO A 318 -2.76 -23.54 17.42
C PRO A 318 -3.76 -24.67 17.13
N LEU A 319 -4.21 -25.39 18.16
CA LEU A 319 -5.19 -26.47 18.01
C LEU A 319 -6.59 -25.95 17.69
N GLU A 320 -7.03 -24.89 18.39
CA GLU A 320 -8.32 -24.23 18.13
C GLU A 320 -8.34 -23.62 16.73
N TYR A 321 -7.25 -22.95 16.33
CA TYR A 321 -7.10 -22.37 15.00
C TYR A 321 -7.20 -23.43 13.89
N ARG A 322 -6.53 -24.57 14.03
CA ARG A 322 -6.65 -25.69 13.10
C ARG A 322 -8.07 -26.21 12.99
N ARG A 323 -8.78 -26.33 14.12
CA ARG A 323 -10.17 -26.81 14.15
C ARG A 323 -11.12 -25.84 13.45
N SER A 324 -10.96 -24.53 13.66
CA SER A 324 -11.80 -23.51 13.01
C SER A 324 -11.62 -23.54 11.49
N LYS A 325 -10.38 -23.65 10.99
CA LYS A 325 -10.11 -23.71 9.55
C LYS A 325 -10.62 -25.01 8.89
N ASN A 326 -10.58 -26.12 9.59
CA ASN A 326 -11.15 -27.38 9.09
C ASN A 326 -12.69 -27.36 9.01
N LEU A 327 -13.37 -26.50 9.78
CA LEU A 327 -14.82 -26.31 9.71
C LEU A 327 -15.23 -25.38 8.57
N GLU A 328 -14.40 -24.36 8.26
CA GLU A 328 -14.62 -23.45 7.13
C GLU A 328 -14.41 -24.10 5.75
N ASN A 329 -13.61 -25.17 5.69
CA ASN A 329 -13.28 -25.92 4.46
C ASN A 329 -14.22 -27.12 4.19
N ARG A 330 -15.25 -27.32 5.01
CA ARG A 330 -16.31 -28.33 4.83
C ARG A 330 -17.60 -27.66 4.36
#